data_62802efe6b69ec59f9eab6349488d0a5
#
_entry.id   62802efe6b69ec59f9eab6349488d0a5
#
_cell.length_a   1.000
_cell.length_b   1.000
_cell.length_c   1.000
_cell.angle_alpha   90.00
_cell.angle_beta   90.00
_cell.angle_gamma   90.00
#
_symmetry.space_group_name_H-M   'P 1'
#
loop_
_entity.id
_entity.type
_entity.pdbx_description
1 polymer ?
#
loop_
_entity_poly.entity_id
_entity_poly.type
_entity_poly.pdbx_seq_one_letter_code
_entity_poly.pdbx_strand_id
1 'polypeptide(L)'
;NNEEPCNKADVSFSVLMSVYKNDNPEHFKLALESIINQTIKPEEIVLVVDGPVPDTIEEVIKLYEGNSCLKVLRLPENVGHGNARKIGLEKCSNELVALMDADDICVTDRFEKQIKCFQEDSSLSVVGGNIKEFINSVENIVGIREVPQNDTDIKKYLKRRCPFNHVTVMFRKTKVEEAGG
;
A
#
# COMPACT_ATOMS: atom_id res chain seq x y z
N ASN A 1 39.50 4.63 -11.33
CA ASN A 1 38.12 4.24 -11.56
C ASN A 1 37.29 4.93 -10.48
N ASN A 2 36.75 6.12 -10.83
CA ASN A 2 35.80 6.84 -10.00
C ASN A 2 34.42 6.31 -10.39
N GLU A 3 33.89 5.39 -9.59
CA GLU A 3 32.44 5.15 -9.55
C GLU A 3 31.83 6.31 -8.79
N GLU A 4 31.17 7.21 -9.52
CA GLU A 4 30.29 8.22 -8.91
C GLU A 4 29.22 7.48 -8.11
N PRO A 5 28.96 7.89 -6.85
CA PRO A 5 27.83 7.33 -6.10
C PRO A 5 26.56 7.71 -6.85
N CYS A 6 25.81 6.70 -7.31
CA CYS A 6 24.46 6.88 -7.80
C CYS A 6 23.67 7.66 -6.73
N ASN A 7 23.38 8.90 -7.05
CA ASN A 7 22.58 9.78 -6.20
C ASN A 7 21.20 9.13 -6.10
N LYS A 8 20.95 8.38 -5.01
CA LYS A 8 19.60 7.91 -4.67
C LYS A 8 18.79 9.17 -4.43
N ALA A 9 18.12 9.66 -5.47
CA ALA A 9 17.09 10.65 -5.29
C ALA A 9 16.09 10.01 -4.33
N ASP A 10 15.96 10.56 -3.13
CA ASP A 10 14.99 10.14 -2.14
C ASP A 10 13.61 10.35 -2.75
N VAL A 11 13.02 9.29 -3.29
CA VAL A 11 11.67 9.33 -3.84
C VAL A 11 10.72 9.18 -2.67
N SER A 12 10.12 10.29 -2.28
CA SER A 12 9.08 10.32 -1.26
C SER A 12 7.79 9.67 -1.76
N PHE A 13 7.17 8.84 -0.92
CA PHE A 13 5.90 8.21 -1.21
C PHE A 13 5.06 8.02 0.05
N SER A 14 3.75 7.91 -0.16
CA SER A 14 2.76 7.64 0.89
C SER A 14 2.34 6.18 0.84
N VAL A 15 2.03 5.60 1.99
CA VAL A 15 1.26 4.35 2.08
C VAL A 15 -0.14 4.69 2.55
N LEU A 16 -1.15 4.20 1.85
CA LEU A 16 -2.55 4.36 2.21
C LEU A 16 -3.12 3.02 2.67
N MET A 17 -3.57 2.98 3.92
CA MET A 17 -4.17 1.82 4.57
C MET A 17 -5.49 2.22 5.21
N SER A 18 -6.45 1.31 5.27
CA SER A 18 -7.67 1.49 6.06
C SER A 18 -7.88 0.30 7.00
N VAL A 19 -8.45 0.58 8.17
CA VAL A 19 -8.83 -0.43 9.17
C VAL A 19 -10.24 -0.14 9.66
N TYR A 20 -11.00 -1.20 9.98
CA TYR A 20 -12.36 -1.07 10.48
C TYR A 20 -12.63 -2.10 11.61
N LYS A 21 -13.82 -2.03 12.20
CA LYS A 21 -14.18 -2.77 13.43
C LYS A 21 -14.08 -4.30 13.38
N ASN A 22 -14.15 -4.91 12.18
CA ASN A 22 -14.10 -6.37 12.03
C ASN A 22 -12.71 -6.88 11.61
N ASP A 23 -11.72 -6.00 11.46
CA ASP A 23 -10.36 -6.44 11.16
C ASP A 23 -9.75 -7.17 12.36
N ASN A 24 -8.87 -8.12 12.06
CA ASN A 24 -8.14 -8.85 13.09
C ASN A 24 -6.96 -8.00 13.59
N PRO A 25 -6.86 -7.69 14.91
CA PRO A 25 -5.82 -6.83 15.44
C PRO A 25 -4.40 -7.39 15.25
N GLU A 26 -4.22 -8.72 15.28
CA GLU A 26 -2.91 -9.34 15.07
C GLU A 26 -2.48 -9.21 13.59
N HIS A 27 -3.41 -9.42 12.64
CA HIS A 27 -3.11 -9.22 11.22
C HIS A 27 -2.81 -7.76 10.93
N PHE A 28 -3.59 -6.83 11.49
CA PHE A 28 -3.37 -5.40 11.35
C PHE A 28 -2.00 -4.97 11.90
N LYS A 29 -1.58 -5.51 13.03
CA LYS A 29 -0.25 -5.29 13.58
C LYS A 29 0.84 -5.77 12.61
N LEU A 30 0.73 -7.00 12.12
CA LEU A 30 1.69 -7.57 11.16
C LEU A 30 1.75 -6.75 9.85
N ALA A 31 0.61 -6.28 9.37
CA ALA A 31 0.52 -5.42 8.20
C ALA A 31 1.30 -4.11 8.40
N LEU A 32 1.07 -3.40 9.52
CA LEU A 32 1.81 -2.17 9.88
C LEU A 32 3.31 -2.44 10.04
N GLU A 33 3.70 -3.49 10.74
CA GLU A 33 5.11 -3.87 10.89
C GLU A 33 5.78 -4.13 9.56
N SER A 34 5.08 -4.78 8.63
CA SER A 34 5.61 -5.07 7.29
C SER A 34 5.87 -3.80 6.45
N ILE A 35 5.10 -2.72 6.67
CA ILE A 35 5.32 -1.41 6.05
C ILE A 35 6.49 -0.67 6.70
N ILE A 36 6.54 -0.65 8.03
CA ILE A 36 7.56 0.09 8.79
C ILE A 36 8.96 -0.51 8.58
N ASN A 37 9.04 -1.82 8.35
CA ASN A 37 10.30 -2.57 8.21
C ASN A 37 10.76 -2.77 6.75
N GLN A 38 10.27 -1.98 5.81
CA GLN A 38 10.70 -2.01 4.41
C GLN A 38 12.14 -1.52 4.22
N THR A 39 12.82 -1.98 3.15
CA THR A 39 14.17 -1.51 2.75
C THR A 39 14.16 -0.02 2.43
N ILE A 40 13.14 0.47 1.73
CA ILE A 40 12.86 1.90 1.55
C ILE A 40 11.58 2.22 2.32
N LYS A 41 11.70 3.11 3.30
CA LYS A 41 10.59 3.47 4.18
C LYS A 41 9.70 4.54 3.54
N PRO A 42 8.37 4.47 3.76
CA PRO A 42 7.48 5.55 3.35
C PRO A 42 7.78 6.83 4.15
N GLU A 43 7.60 7.98 3.52
CA GLU A 43 7.63 9.27 4.23
C GLU A 43 6.41 9.43 5.14
N GLU A 44 5.28 8.87 4.71
CA GLU A 44 4.05 8.83 5.50
C GLU A 44 3.25 7.55 5.30
N ILE A 45 2.53 7.16 6.34
CA ILE A 45 1.51 6.11 6.34
C ILE A 45 0.20 6.78 6.73
N VAL A 46 -0.72 6.95 5.79
CA VAL A 46 -2.06 7.46 6.06
C VAL A 46 -2.96 6.27 6.43
N LEU A 47 -3.21 6.13 7.72
CA LEU A 47 -4.09 5.10 8.26
C LEU A 47 -5.49 5.67 8.48
N VAL A 48 -6.46 5.21 7.71
CA VAL A 48 -7.87 5.58 7.85
C VAL A 48 -8.56 4.58 8.77
N VAL A 49 -9.03 5.05 9.92
CA VAL A 49 -9.89 4.27 10.83
C VAL A 49 -11.32 4.52 10.39
N ASP A 50 -11.92 3.53 9.72
CA ASP A 50 -13.25 3.63 9.07
C ASP A 50 -14.39 3.39 10.07
N GLY A 51 -14.69 4.43 10.82
CA GLY A 51 -15.67 4.44 11.91
C GLY A 51 -15.09 3.94 13.23
N PRO A 52 -15.92 3.86 14.28
CA PRO A 52 -15.50 3.34 15.58
C PRO A 52 -14.98 1.91 15.51
N VAL A 53 -13.84 1.63 16.17
CA VAL A 53 -13.19 0.32 16.23
C VAL A 53 -13.09 -0.17 17.67
N PRO A 54 -12.94 -1.49 17.89
CA PRO A 54 -12.74 -2.06 19.22
C PRO A 54 -11.44 -1.61 19.88
N ASP A 55 -11.37 -1.68 21.22
CA ASP A 55 -10.16 -1.36 21.99
C ASP A 55 -8.94 -2.14 21.53
N THR A 56 -9.10 -3.39 21.07
CA THR A 56 -8.00 -4.22 20.56
C THR A 56 -7.34 -3.64 19.30
N ILE A 57 -8.09 -2.99 18.43
CA ILE A 57 -7.55 -2.26 17.25
C ILE A 57 -6.92 -0.93 17.72
N GLU A 58 -7.56 -0.23 18.67
CA GLU A 58 -7.03 1.01 19.27
C GLU A 58 -5.68 0.78 19.96
N GLU A 59 -5.52 -0.34 20.66
CA GLU A 59 -4.24 -0.72 21.29
C GLU A 59 -3.12 -0.88 20.25
N VAL A 60 -3.41 -1.52 19.12
CA VAL A 60 -2.43 -1.62 18.01
C VAL A 60 -2.06 -0.23 17.51
N ILE A 61 -3.05 0.65 17.24
CA ILE A 61 -2.76 2.02 16.78
C ILE A 61 -1.85 2.75 17.76
N LYS A 62 -2.15 2.69 19.06
CA LYS A 62 -1.36 3.32 20.11
C LYS A 62 0.09 2.85 20.18
N LEU A 63 0.37 1.58 19.88
CA LEU A 63 1.74 1.06 19.83
C LEU A 63 2.61 1.81 18.80
N TYR A 64 2.01 2.36 17.76
CA TYR A 64 2.72 3.02 16.65
C TYR A 64 2.49 4.53 16.58
N GLU A 65 1.67 5.14 17.45
CA GLU A 65 1.43 6.59 17.49
C GLU A 65 2.71 7.43 17.63
N GLY A 66 3.76 6.88 18.25
CA GLY A 66 5.08 7.52 18.35
C GLY A 66 5.89 7.50 17.05
N ASN A 67 5.44 6.80 16.02
CA ASN A 67 6.11 6.77 14.73
C ASN A 67 5.77 8.04 13.93
N SER A 68 6.76 8.87 13.65
CA SER A 68 6.58 10.17 13.00
C SER A 68 5.98 10.10 11.59
N CYS A 69 6.08 8.94 10.91
CA CYS A 69 5.49 8.77 9.59
C CYS A 69 4.00 8.32 9.65
N LEU A 70 3.47 7.87 10.80
CA LEU A 70 2.09 7.42 10.92
C LEU A 70 1.14 8.61 11.13
N LYS A 71 0.20 8.79 10.20
CA LYS A 71 -0.88 9.77 10.27
C LYS A 71 -2.22 9.03 10.39
N VAL A 72 -2.86 9.11 11.55
CA VAL A 72 -4.15 8.44 11.81
C VAL A 72 -5.30 9.38 11.50
N LEU A 73 -6.14 9.02 10.56
CA LEU A 73 -7.37 9.71 10.18
C LEU A 73 -8.58 8.92 10.69
N ARG A 74 -9.32 9.45 11.64
CA ARG A 74 -10.49 8.80 12.23
C ARG A 74 -11.76 9.32 11.58
N LEU A 75 -12.57 8.43 11.00
CA LEU A 75 -13.88 8.77 10.47
C LEU A 75 -14.95 8.61 11.57
N PRO A 76 -15.96 9.48 11.64
CA PRO A 76 -16.99 9.41 12.67
C PRO A 76 -17.89 8.18 12.52
N GLU A 77 -18.02 7.65 11.32
CA GLU A 77 -18.83 6.47 10.98
C GLU A 77 -18.16 5.63 9.90
N ASN A 78 -18.56 4.37 9.77
CA ASN A 78 -18.08 3.50 8.71
C ASN A 78 -18.71 3.92 7.38
N VAL A 79 -17.87 4.36 6.46
CA VAL A 79 -18.26 4.79 5.11
C VAL A 79 -17.98 3.73 4.04
N GLY A 80 -17.37 2.63 4.44
CA GLY A 80 -16.95 1.51 3.58
C GLY A 80 -15.59 1.73 2.92
N HIS A 81 -14.95 0.61 2.63
CA HIS A 81 -13.56 0.51 2.20
C HIS A 81 -13.16 1.49 1.05
N GLY A 82 -13.98 1.57 -0.01
CA GLY A 82 -13.70 2.45 -1.15
C GLY A 82 -13.73 3.94 -0.77
N ASN A 83 -14.75 4.36 -0.01
CA ASN A 83 -14.87 5.75 0.43
C ASN A 83 -13.79 6.12 1.45
N ALA A 84 -13.49 5.23 2.39
CA ALA A 84 -12.42 5.43 3.35
C ALA A 84 -11.07 5.66 2.63
N ARG A 85 -10.78 4.87 1.60
CA ARG A 85 -9.56 5.05 0.78
C ARG A 85 -9.57 6.32 -0.03
N LYS A 86 -10.71 6.71 -0.60
CA LYS A 86 -10.83 8.00 -1.31
C LYS A 86 -10.52 9.16 -0.37
N ILE A 87 -11.12 9.17 0.82
CA ILE A 87 -10.86 10.20 1.84
C ILE A 87 -9.40 10.18 2.27
N GLY A 88 -8.81 9.00 2.46
CA GLY A 88 -7.40 8.84 2.81
C GLY A 88 -6.46 9.31 1.70
N LEU A 89 -6.79 9.06 0.43
CA LEU A 89 -5.99 9.51 -0.71
C LEU A 89 -5.86 11.05 -0.75
N GLU A 90 -6.92 11.77 -0.43
CA GLU A 90 -6.89 13.23 -0.33
C GLU A 90 -5.90 13.73 0.73
N LYS A 91 -5.62 12.92 1.77
CA LYS A 91 -4.66 13.23 2.85
C LYS A 91 -3.24 12.79 2.57
N CYS A 92 -3.01 11.98 1.54
CA CYS A 92 -1.66 11.63 1.10
C CYS A 92 -0.97 12.85 0.49
N SER A 93 0.25 13.16 0.97
CA SER A 93 1.00 14.35 0.54
C SER A 93 1.88 14.09 -0.68
N ASN A 94 2.22 12.82 -0.95
CA ASN A 94 3.16 12.44 -2.00
C ASN A 94 2.46 12.05 -3.29
N GLU A 95 3.17 12.24 -4.41
CA GLU A 95 2.70 11.84 -5.75
C GLU A 95 2.61 10.33 -5.91
N LEU A 96 3.55 9.55 -5.34
CA LEU A 96 3.47 8.11 -5.33
C LEU A 96 2.72 7.63 -4.09
N VAL A 97 1.69 6.83 -4.31
CA VAL A 97 0.87 6.24 -3.24
C VAL A 97 0.81 4.74 -3.40
N ALA A 98 1.23 4.00 -2.37
CA ALA A 98 1.10 2.56 -2.28
C ALA A 98 -0.13 2.17 -1.46
N LEU A 99 -0.93 1.25 -1.97
CA LEU A 99 -2.05 0.69 -1.22
C LEU A 99 -1.59 -0.48 -0.34
N MET A 100 -2.23 -0.61 0.82
CA MET A 100 -2.04 -1.73 1.73
C MET A 100 -3.35 -2.09 2.42
N ASP A 101 -3.62 -3.39 2.55
CA ASP A 101 -4.76 -3.91 3.31
C ASP A 101 -4.32 -4.24 4.75
N ALA A 102 -5.25 -4.20 5.70
CA ALA A 102 -4.97 -4.39 7.12
C ALA A 102 -4.71 -5.88 7.49
N ASP A 103 -4.87 -6.79 6.57
CA ASP A 103 -4.71 -8.24 6.74
C ASP A 103 -3.65 -8.88 5.83
N ASP A 104 -2.92 -8.06 5.09
CA ASP A 104 -1.86 -8.51 4.18
C ASP A 104 -0.45 -8.15 4.71
N ILE A 105 0.57 -8.82 4.19
CA ILE A 105 1.97 -8.61 4.57
C ILE A 105 2.80 -8.25 3.34
N CYS A 106 3.49 -7.13 3.38
CA CYS A 106 4.44 -6.72 2.35
C CYS A 106 5.74 -7.54 2.43
N VAL A 107 6.23 -8.03 1.29
CA VAL A 107 7.64 -8.47 1.22
C VAL A 107 8.56 -7.28 1.46
N THR A 108 9.70 -7.53 2.12
CA THR A 108 10.59 -6.49 2.68
C THR A 108 11.11 -5.47 1.65
N ASP A 109 11.24 -5.86 0.39
CA ASP A 109 11.77 -5.04 -0.71
C ASP A 109 10.71 -4.55 -1.71
N ARG A 110 9.42 -4.62 -1.32
CA ARG A 110 8.31 -4.25 -2.22
C ARG A 110 8.46 -2.82 -2.73
N PHE A 111 8.60 -1.86 -1.82
CA PHE A 111 8.61 -0.45 -2.21
C PHE A 111 9.87 -0.09 -3.00
N GLU A 112 11.02 -0.65 -2.66
CA GLU A 112 12.26 -0.47 -3.42
C GLU A 112 12.08 -0.90 -4.89
N LYS A 113 11.50 -2.07 -5.12
CA LYS A 113 11.22 -2.58 -6.47
C LYS A 113 10.23 -1.70 -7.23
N GLN A 114 9.16 -1.27 -6.59
CA GLN A 114 8.13 -0.44 -7.22
C GLN A 114 8.65 0.96 -7.55
N ILE A 115 9.37 1.61 -6.63
CA ILE A 115 10.00 2.92 -6.85
C ILE A 115 10.98 2.85 -8.02
N LYS A 116 11.78 1.79 -8.09
CA LYS A 116 12.71 1.58 -9.20
C LYS A 116 11.99 1.58 -10.56
N CYS A 117 10.84 0.93 -10.67
CA CYS A 117 10.04 0.96 -11.91
C CYS A 117 9.67 2.40 -12.30
N PHE A 118 9.21 3.23 -11.36
CA PHE A 118 8.85 4.63 -11.63
C PHE A 118 10.06 5.52 -11.95
N GLN A 119 11.24 5.16 -11.46
CA GLN A 119 12.51 5.86 -11.79
C GLN A 119 13.00 5.49 -13.19
N GLU A 120 12.84 4.23 -13.60
CA GLU A 120 13.26 3.74 -14.93
C GLU A 120 12.31 4.18 -16.03
N ASP A 121 11.01 4.34 -15.73
CA ASP A 121 10.00 4.81 -16.68
C ASP A 121 9.08 5.85 -16.04
N SER A 122 9.34 7.11 -16.34
CA SER A 122 8.54 8.25 -15.84
C SER A 122 7.10 8.30 -16.39
N SER A 123 6.80 7.56 -17.44
CA SER A 123 5.46 7.48 -18.06
C SER A 123 4.51 6.54 -17.32
N LEU A 124 5.02 5.68 -16.43
CA LEU A 124 4.21 4.76 -15.65
C LEU A 124 3.22 5.50 -14.75
N SER A 125 1.96 5.10 -14.81
CA SER A 125 0.88 5.60 -13.94
C SER A 125 0.64 4.70 -12.74
N VAL A 126 0.81 3.37 -12.93
CA VAL A 126 0.54 2.36 -11.91
C VAL A 126 1.47 1.16 -12.06
N VAL A 127 1.92 0.63 -10.94
CA VAL A 127 2.69 -0.62 -10.83
C VAL A 127 2.00 -1.52 -9.81
N GLY A 128 1.81 -2.78 -10.16
CA GLY A 128 1.30 -3.83 -9.25
C GLY A 128 2.26 -5.00 -9.17
N GLY A 129 1.87 -6.04 -8.46
CA GLY A 129 2.69 -7.23 -8.29
C GLY A 129 1.87 -8.51 -8.13
N ASN A 130 2.58 -9.63 -8.15
CA ASN A 130 2.03 -10.92 -7.80
C ASN A 130 1.83 -11.02 -6.29
N ILE A 131 0.95 -11.92 -5.84
CA ILE A 131 0.78 -12.25 -4.43
C ILE A 131 1.01 -13.74 -4.19
N LYS A 132 1.46 -14.05 -2.98
CA LYS A 132 1.48 -15.41 -2.43
C LYS A 132 0.35 -15.51 -1.41
N GLU A 133 -0.45 -16.55 -1.52
CA GLU A 133 -1.50 -16.87 -0.56
C GLU A 133 -0.97 -17.89 0.44
N PHE A 134 -1.16 -17.65 1.73
CA PHE A 134 -0.69 -18.52 2.80
C PHE A 134 -1.80 -18.83 3.81
N ILE A 135 -1.65 -19.91 4.55
CA ILE A 135 -2.57 -20.32 5.61
C ILE A 135 -1.81 -20.42 6.93
N ASN A 136 -2.27 -19.71 7.94
CA ASN A 136 -1.75 -19.65 9.32
C ASN A 136 -0.34 -19.06 9.46
N SER A 137 0.58 -19.33 8.54
CA SER A 137 1.96 -18.85 8.58
C SER A 137 2.43 -18.48 7.19
N VAL A 138 3.25 -17.43 7.08
CA VAL A 138 3.85 -16.95 5.82
C VAL A 138 4.76 -17.98 5.13
N GLU A 139 5.21 -19.00 5.86
CA GLU A 139 5.97 -20.12 5.30
C GLU A 139 5.07 -21.15 4.61
N ASN A 140 3.79 -21.20 4.99
CA ASN A 140 2.84 -22.17 4.43
C ASN A 140 2.11 -21.59 3.20
N ILE A 141 2.84 -21.47 2.09
CA ILE A 141 2.30 -20.96 0.82
C ILE A 141 1.40 -22.01 0.18
N VAL A 142 0.14 -21.64 -0.09
CA VAL A 142 -0.88 -22.49 -0.71
C VAL A 142 -1.23 -22.09 -2.13
N GLY A 143 -0.84 -20.89 -2.55
CA GLY A 143 -1.10 -20.39 -3.90
C GLY A 143 -0.23 -19.20 -4.28
N ILE A 144 -0.13 -18.99 -5.59
CA ILE A 144 0.46 -17.78 -6.18
C ILE A 144 -0.54 -17.22 -7.17
N ARG A 145 -0.87 -15.94 -7.04
CA ARG A 145 -1.70 -15.24 -8.02
C ARG A 145 -0.83 -14.31 -8.82
N GLU A 146 -0.58 -14.72 -10.06
CA GLU A 146 0.15 -13.92 -11.03
C GLU A 146 -0.78 -12.97 -11.79
N VAL A 147 -0.23 -11.82 -12.15
CA VAL A 147 -0.91 -10.78 -12.93
C VAL A 147 -0.10 -10.45 -14.19
N PRO A 148 -0.73 -9.90 -15.24
CA PRO A 148 -0.02 -9.46 -16.44
C PRO A 148 1.09 -8.44 -16.09
N GLN A 149 2.24 -8.56 -16.76
CA GLN A 149 3.43 -7.76 -16.44
C GLN A 149 3.66 -6.54 -17.35
N ASN A 150 3.00 -6.48 -18.49
CA ASN A 150 3.16 -5.38 -19.44
C ASN A 150 1.83 -4.74 -19.81
N ASP A 151 1.88 -3.48 -20.25
CA ASP A 151 0.71 -2.66 -20.56
C ASP A 151 -0.23 -3.31 -21.58
N THR A 152 0.32 -3.94 -22.60
CA THR A 152 -0.49 -4.60 -23.65
C THR A 152 -1.33 -5.74 -23.08
N ASP A 153 -0.75 -6.58 -22.23
CA ASP A 153 -1.44 -7.72 -21.62
C ASP A 153 -2.36 -7.26 -20.50
N ILE A 154 -1.99 -6.22 -19.75
CA ILE A 154 -2.86 -5.56 -18.77
C ILE A 154 -4.14 -5.06 -19.43
N LYS A 155 -4.04 -4.34 -20.55
CA LYS A 155 -5.19 -3.83 -21.32
C LYS A 155 -6.08 -4.95 -21.90
N LYS A 156 -5.49 -6.06 -22.33
CA LYS A 156 -6.27 -7.24 -22.77
C LYS A 156 -7.01 -7.89 -21.58
N TYR A 157 -6.32 -8.04 -20.47
CA TYR A 157 -6.85 -8.70 -19.26
C TYR A 157 -7.99 -7.88 -18.62
N LEU A 158 -7.87 -6.55 -18.63
CA LEU A 158 -8.86 -5.61 -18.11
C LEU A 158 -10.26 -5.78 -18.73
N LYS A 159 -10.34 -6.29 -19.97
CA LYS A 159 -11.62 -6.61 -20.61
C LYS A 159 -12.41 -7.73 -19.94
N ARG A 160 -11.78 -8.50 -19.05
CA ARG A 160 -12.37 -9.67 -18.38
C ARG A 160 -12.45 -9.51 -16.87
N ARG A 161 -11.40 -8.92 -16.24
CA ARG A 161 -11.29 -8.72 -14.79
C ARG A 161 -10.19 -7.72 -14.46
N CYS A 162 -10.13 -7.30 -13.20
CA CYS A 162 -9.05 -6.43 -12.73
C CYS A 162 -7.68 -7.09 -12.96
N PRO A 163 -6.74 -6.41 -13.64
CA PRO A 163 -5.41 -6.93 -13.95
C PRO A 163 -4.40 -6.73 -12.82
N PHE A 164 -4.81 -6.18 -11.68
CA PHE A 164 -3.97 -5.93 -10.53
C PHE A 164 -4.48 -6.66 -9.29
N ASN A 165 -3.58 -7.18 -8.49
CA ASN A 165 -3.87 -7.51 -7.11
C ASN A 165 -3.90 -6.20 -6.32
N HIS A 166 -5.05 -5.84 -5.78
CA HIS A 166 -5.33 -4.53 -5.21
C HIS A 166 -4.29 -4.07 -4.18
N VAL A 167 -3.99 -4.94 -3.22
CA VAL A 167 -3.03 -4.68 -2.13
C VAL A 167 -1.61 -4.38 -2.61
N THR A 168 -1.25 -4.79 -3.84
CA THR A 168 0.11 -4.62 -4.37
C THR A 168 0.31 -3.31 -5.13
N VAL A 169 -0.74 -2.51 -5.33
CA VAL A 169 -0.70 -1.37 -6.23
C VAL A 169 0.07 -0.20 -5.63
N MET A 170 0.96 0.40 -6.42
CA MET A 170 1.52 1.75 -6.23
C MET A 170 1.21 2.57 -7.48
N PHE A 171 0.77 3.81 -7.31
CA PHE A 171 0.31 4.64 -8.42
C PHE A 171 0.68 6.12 -8.24
N ARG A 172 0.61 6.88 -9.34
CA ARG A 172 0.67 8.35 -9.28
C ARG A 172 -0.68 8.91 -8.90
N LYS A 173 -0.72 9.68 -7.81
CA LYS A 173 -1.93 10.29 -7.26
C LYS A 173 -2.64 11.15 -8.30
N THR A 174 -1.92 12.01 -9.00
CA THR A 174 -2.48 12.87 -10.06
C THR A 174 -3.17 12.06 -11.16
N LYS A 175 -2.66 10.86 -11.52
CA LYS A 175 -3.29 10.01 -12.55
C LYS A 175 -4.61 9.39 -12.08
N VAL A 176 -4.73 9.09 -10.81
CA VAL A 176 -6.00 8.62 -10.22
C VAL A 176 -7.02 9.76 -10.17
N GLU A 177 -6.59 10.96 -9.75
CA GLU A 177 -7.44 12.16 -9.70
C GLU A 177 -7.94 12.55 -11.11
N GLU A 178 -7.07 12.54 -12.13
CA GLU A 178 -7.45 12.77 -13.54
C GLU A 178 -8.48 11.74 -14.06
N ALA A 179 -8.45 10.51 -13.53
CA ALA A 179 -9.38 9.45 -13.89
C ALA A 179 -10.73 9.50 -13.14
N GLY A 180 -10.88 10.42 -12.18
CA GLY A 180 -12.12 10.61 -11.42
C GLY A 180 -12.05 10.16 -9.97
N GLY A 181 -10.89 9.77 -9.47
CA GLY A 181 -10.59 9.52 -8.06
C GLY A 181 -11.02 8.17 -7.53
#